data_1bd417c6f8e4360c308a15e42349a150
#
_entry.id   1bd417c6f8e4360c308a15e42349a150
#
_cell.length_a   1.000
_cell.length_b   1.000
_cell.length_c   1.000
_cell.angle_alpha   90.00
_cell.angle_beta   90.00
_cell.angle_gamma   90.00
#
_symmetry.space_group_name_H-M   'P 1'
#
loop_
_entity.id
_entity.type
_entity.pdbx_description
1 polymer ?
#
loop_
_entity_poly.entity_id
_entity_poly.type
_entity_poly.pdbx_seq_one_letter_code
_entity_poly.pdbx_strand_id
1 'polypeptide(L)'
;MGEVPREVFLPPERERQAYNDQALPLTQGQTISQPFMVAIMTEALALEPSHRVLEIGTGSGYQTAVLAELAGQVYSLERIQALASRAEMTLRELAYPNIHIQVGDGSLGWPEEAPFDSILVTAGAPHVPESLKAQLREDGGRLVIPVGDRWVQDLVRVVRRGNEFGSENLLACRFVPLLGEEGWDTPEAP
;
A
#
# COMPACT_ATOMS: atom_id res chain seq x y z
N MET A 1 0.95 -15.10 1.46
CA MET A 1 -0.16 -14.87 2.41
C MET A 1 -0.30 -16.01 3.43
N GLY A 2 -0.15 -17.26 3.08
CA GLY A 2 -0.19 -18.37 4.05
C GLY A 2 0.92 -18.35 5.10
N GLU A 3 2.04 -17.73 4.80
CA GLU A 3 3.20 -17.61 5.70
C GLU A 3 3.10 -16.41 6.66
N VAL A 4 2.24 -15.44 6.35
CA VAL A 4 2.07 -14.22 7.15
C VAL A 4 0.85 -14.38 8.08
N PRO A 5 1.05 -14.46 9.41
CA PRO A 5 -0.04 -14.64 10.38
C PRO A 5 -0.87 -13.34 10.48
N ARG A 6 -1.95 -13.27 9.73
CA ARG A 6 -2.76 -12.04 9.62
C ARG A 6 -3.36 -11.57 10.95
N GLU A 7 -3.66 -12.51 11.85
CA GLU A 7 -4.23 -12.23 13.18
C GLU A 7 -3.36 -11.32 14.05
N VAL A 8 -2.02 -11.39 13.92
CA VAL A 8 -1.11 -10.57 14.74
C VAL A 8 -1.14 -9.07 14.35
N PHE A 9 -1.70 -8.75 13.18
CA PHE A 9 -1.87 -7.37 12.68
C PHE A 9 -3.22 -6.75 13.08
N LEU A 10 -4.02 -7.46 13.85
CA LEU A 10 -5.35 -7.05 14.30
C LEU A 10 -5.37 -6.75 15.81
N PRO A 11 -6.32 -5.92 16.27
CA PRO A 11 -6.62 -5.84 17.69
C PRO A 11 -7.14 -7.19 18.22
N PRO A 12 -6.87 -7.56 19.49
CA PRO A 12 -7.22 -8.88 20.04
C PRO A 12 -8.70 -9.27 19.87
N GLU A 13 -9.61 -8.30 19.95
CA GLU A 13 -11.05 -8.51 19.77
C GLU A 13 -11.45 -8.89 18.33
N ARG A 14 -10.53 -8.74 17.36
CA ARG A 14 -10.73 -9.03 15.92
C ARG A 14 -9.98 -10.26 15.42
N GLU A 15 -9.09 -10.85 16.21
CA GLU A 15 -8.25 -11.99 15.81
C GLU A 15 -9.07 -13.16 15.21
N ARG A 16 -10.23 -13.49 15.80
CA ARG A 16 -11.11 -14.56 15.32
C ARG A 16 -11.71 -14.29 13.93
N GLN A 17 -11.69 -13.03 13.48
CA GLN A 17 -12.21 -12.59 12.19
C GLN A 17 -11.10 -12.44 11.14
N ALA A 18 -9.84 -12.65 11.53
CA ALA A 18 -8.67 -12.34 10.71
C ALA A 18 -8.75 -12.89 9.28
N TYR A 19 -9.28 -14.09 9.13
CA TYR A 19 -9.34 -14.79 7.84
C TYR A 19 -10.70 -14.71 7.14
N ASN A 20 -11.66 -13.94 7.69
CA ASN A 20 -12.89 -13.63 6.97
C ASN A 20 -12.55 -12.72 5.78
N ASP A 21 -13.14 -12.98 4.62
CA ASP A 21 -12.89 -12.18 3.41
C ASP A 21 -13.61 -10.84 3.44
N GLN A 22 -13.22 -10.00 4.39
CA GLN A 22 -13.75 -8.65 4.60
C GLN A 22 -12.66 -7.71 5.15
N ALA A 23 -12.83 -6.41 4.89
CA ALA A 23 -12.03 -5.38 5.57
C ALA A 23 -12.44 -5.30 7.05
N LEU A 24 -11.46 -5.15 7.96
CA LEU A 24 -11.71 -5.03 9.39
C LEU A 24 -11.20 -3.68 9.91
N PRO A 25 -11.96 -3.03 10.81
CA PRO A 25 -11.54 -1.74 11.37
C PRO A 25 -10.29 -1.90 12.26
N LEU A 26 -9.41 -0.91 12.12
CA LEU A 26 -8.24 -0.67 12.97
C LEU A 26 -8.49 0.58 13.84
N THR A 27 -7.47 1.01 14.53
CA THR A 27 -7.46 2.31 15.22
C THR A 27 -7.36 3.47 14.23
N GLN A 28 -7.59 4.71 14.66
CA GLN A 28 -7.44 5.93 13.85
C GLN A 28 -8.35 5.98 12.60
N GLY A 29 -9.50 5.29 12.64
CA GLY A 29 -10.43 5.27 11.49
C GLY A 29 -9.92 4.53 10.25
N GLN A 30 -8.84 3.76 10.39
CA GLN A 30 -8.26 2.96 9.30
C GLN A 30 -8.78 1.52 9.33
N THR A 31 -8.46 0.77 8.26
CA THR A 31 -8.86 -0.64 8.14
C THR A 31 -7.68 -1.49 7.67
N ILE A 32 -7.64 -2.77 8.07
CA ILE A 32 -6.88 -3.79 7.35
C ILE A 32 -7.71 -4.23 6.15
N SER A 33 -7.12 -4.21 4.96
CA SER A 33 -7.82 -4.56 3.72
C SER A 33 -8.28 -6.01 3.72
N GLN A 34 -9.39 -6.28 3.02
CA GLN A 34 -9.92 -7.62 2.79
C GLN A 34 -8.84 -8.55 2.20
N PRO A 35 -8.73 -9.81 2.62
CA PRO A 35 -7.73 -10.75 2.08
C PRO A 35 -7.71 -10.84 0.56
N PHE A 36 -8.88 -10.89 -0.08
CA PHE A 36 -8.99 -10.86 -1.55
C PHE A 36 -8.32 -9.62 -2.15
N MET A 37 -8.53 -8.43 -1.57
CA MET A 37 -7.92 -7.19 -2.07
C MET A 37 -6.40 -7.21 -1.92
N VAL A 38 -5.88 -7.71 -0.80
CA VAL A 38 -4.43 -7.89 -0.60
C VAL A 38 -3.86 -8.81 -1.67
N ALA A 39 -4.53 -9.93 -1.97
CA ALA A 39 -4.08 -10.91 -2.96
C ALA A 39 -4.05 -10.31 -4.38
N ILE A 40 -5.16 -9.71 -4.84
CA ILE A 40 -5.27 -9.18 -6.20
C ILE A 40 -4.32 -8.00 -6.44
N MET A 41 -4.18 -7.11 -5.46
CA MET A 41 -3.26 -5.97 -5.56
C MET A 41 -1.80 -6.44 -5.62
N THR A 42 -1.43 -7.43 -4.81
CA THR A 42 -0.07 -8.00 -4.82
C THR A 42 0.20 -8.75 -6.12
N GLU A 43 -0.74 -9.54 -6.62
CA GLU A 43 -0.63 -10.25 -7.91
C GLU A 43 -0.43 -9.27 -9.07
N ALA A 44 -1.17 -8.17 -9.08
CA ALA A 44 -1.09 -7.15 -10.14
C ALA A 44 0.29 -6.47 -10.24
N LEU A 45 1.08 -6.46 -9.17
CA LEU A 45 2.46 -5.96 -9.17
C LEU A 45 3.43 -6.91 -9.88
N ALA A 46 3.12 -8.22 -9.98
CA ALA A 46 3.98 -9.26 -10.52
C ALA A 46 5.41 -9.18 -9.96
N LEU A 47 5.52 -9.30 -8.63
CA LEU A 47 6.77 -9.13 -7.89
C LEU A 47 7.79 -10.23 -8.20
N GLU A 48 9.06 -9.85 -8.12
CA GLU A 48 10.22 -10.76 -8.17
C GLU A 48 11.06 -10.56 -6.90
N PRO A 49 11.83 -11.60 -6.46
CA PRO A 49 12.64 -11.52 -5.24
C PRO A 49 13.72 -10.43 -5.23
N SER A 50 14.07 -9.87 -6.37
CA SER A 50 15.03 -8.76 -6.51
C SER A 50 14.39 -7.39 -6.48
N HIS A 51 13.06 -7.30 -6.54
CA HIS A 51 12.35 -6.04 -6.69
C HIS A 51 12.46 -5.14 -5.45
N ARG A 52 12.50 -3.84 -5.71
CA ARG A 52 12.34 -2.75 -4.76
C ARG A 52 10.90 -2.25 -4.86
N VAL A 53 10.14 -2.33 -3.77
CA VAL A 53 8.72 -2.00 -3.73
C VAL A 53 8.49 -0.81 -2.81
N LEU A 54 7.72 0.17 -3.29
CA LEU A 54 7.18 1.23 -2.45
C LEU A 54 5.72 0.92 -2.12
N GLU A 55 5.38 0.95 -0.84
CA GLU A 55 4.00 0.89 -0.34
C GLU A 55 3.58 2.24 0.22
N ILE A 56 2.40 2.70 -0.16
CA ILE A 56 1.76 3.89 0.38
C ILE A 56 0.57 3.48 1.26
N GLY A 57 0.70 3.72 2.56
CA GLY A 57 -0.27 3.32 3.57
C GLY A 57 0.11 2.01 4.26
N THR A 58 1.11 2.05 5.17
CA THR A 58 1.54 0.91 5.98
C THR A 58 0.39 0.32 6.81
N GLY A 59 -0.43 1.19 7.41
CA GLY A 59 -1.59 0.81 8.21
C GLY A 59 -1.22 -0.14 9.35
N SER A 60 -1.72 -1.38 9.28
CA SER A 60 -1.38 -2.43 10.25
C SER A 60 0.01 -3.05 10.04
N GLY A 61 0.59 -2.93 8.84
CA GLY A 61 1.80 -3.63 8.41
C GLY A 61 1.55 -5.00 7.75
N TYR A 62 0.29 -5.46 7.64
CA TYR A 62 0.00 -6.77 7.04
C TYR A 62 0.37 -6.84 5.56
N GLN A 63 -0.05 -5.84 4.77
CA GLN A 63 0.32 -5.75 3.35
C GLN A 63 1.83 -5.60 3.19
N THR A 64 2.48 -4.82 4.08
CA THR A 64 3.94 -4.65 4.11
C THR A 64 4.65 -5.99 4.30
N ALA A 65 4.18 -6.83 5.25
CA ALA A 65 4.72 -8.16 5.48
C ALA A 65 4.52 -9.08 4.26
N VAL A 66 3.35 -9.04 3.61
CA VAL A 66 3.09 -9.82 2.38
C VAL A 66 4.03 -9.42 1.26
N LEU A 67 4.30 -8.13 1.09
CA LEU A 67 5.28 -7.63 0.11
C LEU A 67 6.70 -8.08 0.45
N ALA A 68 7.08 -8.07 1.73
CA ALA A 68 8.40 -8.47 2.19
C ALA A 68 8.73 -9.95 1.96
N GLU A 69 7.73 -10.83 1.93
CA GLU A 69 7.87 -12.24 1.54
C GLU A 69 8.16 -12.43 0.05
N LEU A 70 7.86 -11.44 -0.79
CA LEU A 70 7.87 -11.57 -2.25
C LEU A 70 8.93 -10.71 -2.93
N ALA A 71 9.42 -9.67 -2.26
CA ALA A 71 10.34 -8.67 -2.81
C ALA A 71 11.64 -8.59 -2.02
N GLY A 72 12.68 -8.06 -2.64
CA GLY A 72 14.01 -7.90 -2.02
C GLY A 72 14.04 -6.80 -0.98
N GLN A 73 13.38 -5.67 -1.24
CA GLN A 73 13.27 -4.53 -0.32
C GLN A 73 11.88 -3.91 -0.39
N VAL A 74 11.32 -3.57 0.75
CA VAL A 74 10.04 -2.89 0.88
C VAL A 74 10.24 -1.56 1.61
N TYR A 75 9.83 -0.49 0.96
CA TYR A 75 9.77 0.86 1.50
C TYR A 75 8.31 1.18 1.75
N SER A 76 7.93 1.60 2.95
CA SER A 76 6.53 1.84 3.28
C SER A 76 6.36 3.20 3.92
N LEU A 77 5.45 3.99 3.37
CA LEU A 77 5.09 5.32 3.88
C LEU A 77 3.75 5.29 4.60
N GLU A 78 3.74 5.83 5.81
CA GLU A 78 2.54 6.02 6.62
C GLU A 78 2.45 7.47 7.09
N ARG A 79 1.27 8.09 6.94
CA ARG A 79 1.08 9.47 7.40
C ARG A 79 0.80 9.59 8.91
N ILE A 80 0.34 8.50 9.54
CA ILE A 80 -0.06 8.47 10.95
C ILE A 80 1.05 7.82 11.77
N GLN A 81 1.83 8.63 12.50
CA GLN A 81 2.96 8.17 13.31
C GLN A 81 2.63 6.97 14.22
N ALA A 82 1.45 6.98 14.86
CA ALA A 82 1.06 5.91 15.78
C ALA A 82 0.87 4.57 15.06
N LEU A 83 0.38 4.57 13.81
CA LEU A 83 0.26 3.36 12.99
C LEU A 83 1.64 2.88 12.53
N ALA A 84 2.47 3.79 12.00
CA ALA A 84 3.83 3.47 11.59
C ALA A 84 4.62 2.79 12.73
N SER A 85 4.61 3.38 13.93
CA SER A 85 5.32 2.83 15.09
C SER A 85 4.80 1.45 15.49
N ARG A 86 3.48 1.23 15.48
CA ARG A 86 2.89 -0.08 15.80
C ARG A 86 3.24 -1.12 14.74
N ALA A 87 3.12 -0.78 13.47
CA ALA A 87 3.50 -1.67 12.37
C ALA A 87 4.97 -2.07 12.45
N GLU A 88 5.86 -1.09 12.70
CA GLU A 88 7.30 -1.35 12.84
C GLU A 88 7.60 -2.33 13.98
N MET A 89 6.94 -2.19 15.14
CA MET A 89 7.09 -3.14 16.25
C MET A 89 6.68 -4.55 15.84
N THR A 90 5.48 -4.71 15.27
CA THR A 90 4.95 -6.01 14.84
C THR A 90 5.86 -6.66 13.79
N LEU A 91 6.30 -5.91 12.79
CA LEU A 91 7.16 -6.41 11.71
C LEU A 91 8.55 -6.80 12.22
N ARG A 92 9.09 -6.07 13.20
CA ARG A 92 10.35 -6.41 13.88
C ARG A 92 10.22 -7.69 14.73
N GLU A 93 9.11 -7.87 15.44
CA GLU A 93 8.82 -9.11 16.20
C GLU A 93 8.70 -10.33 15.26
N LEU A 94 8.18 -10.13 14.05
CA LEU A 94 8.13 -11.16 13.00
C LEU A 94 9.46 -11.33 12.24
N ALA A 95 10.50 -10.59 12.63
CA ALA A 95 11.86 -10.68 12.10
C ALA A 95 12.00 -10.39 10.59
N TYR A 96 11.22 -9.47 10.04
CA TYR A 96 11.40 -8.99 8.66
C TYR A 96 12.60 -8.03 8.55
N PRO A 97 13.71 -8.40 7.86
CA PRO A 97 14.91 -7.59 7.79
C PRO A 97 14.92 -6.60 6.61
N ASN A 98 14.00 -6.73 5.68
CA ASN A 98 13.98 -6.05 4.37
C ASN A 98 12.91 -4.97 4.26
N ILE A 99 12.46 -4.41 5.40
CA ILE A 99 11.41 -3.38 5.46
C ILE A 99 11.99 -2.08 6.00
N HIS A 100 11.65 -0.97 5.34
CA HIS A 100 11.95 0.39 5.74
C HIS A 100 10.64 1.17 5.86
N ILE A 101 10.36 1.72 7.04
CA ILE A 101 9.14 2.50 7.28
C ILE A 101 9.52 3.96 7.55
N GLN A 102 8.81 4.88 6.89
CA GLN A 102 8.94 6.32 7.13
C GLN A 102 7.56 6.95 7.32
N VAL A 103 7.51 7.98 8.15
CA VAL A 103 6.31 8.81 8.31
C VAL A 103 6.39 9.99 7.36
N GLY A 104 5.35 10.16 6.53
CA GLY A 104 5.34 11.23 5.53
C GLY A 104 4.08 11.26 4.68
N ASP A 105 4.06 12.20 3.74
CA ASP A 105 3.02 12.30 2.71
C ASP A 105 3.26 11.26 1.62
N GLY A 106 2.46 10.19 1.65
CA GLY A 106 2.58 9.10 0.69
C GLY A 106 2.22 9.49 -0.75
N SER A 107 1.46 10.57 -0.97
CA SER A 107 1.11 11.01 -2.33
C SER A 107 2.33 11.51 -3.12
N LEU A 108 3.37 11.95 -2.43
CA LEU A 108 4.65 12.38 -3.02
C LEU A 108 5.65 11.23 -3.20
N GLY A 109 5.35 10.05 -2.65
CA GLY A 109 6.26 8.90 -2.69
C GLY A 109 7.52 9.09 -1.83
N TRP A 110 8.59 8.41 -2.22
CA TRP A 110 9.89 8.45 -1.55
C TRP A 110 11.03 8.67 -2.56
N PRO A 111 11.22 9.92 -3.01
CA PRO A 111 12.14 10.25 -4.12
C PRO A 111 13.58 9.82 -3.87
N GLU A 112 14.05 9.88 -2.61
CA GLU A 112 15.44 9.54 -2.23
C GLU A 112 15.76 8.06 -2.45
N GLU A 113 14.73 7.20 -2.45
CA GLU A 113 14.87 5.76 -2.63
C GLU A 113 14.46 5.28 -4.03
N ALA A 114 13.96 6.17 -4.88
CA ALA A 114 13.60 5.83 -6.27
C ALA A 114 14.85 5.44 -7.10
N PRO A 115 14.69 4.66 -8.19
CA PRO A 115 13.43 4.16 -8.73
C PRO A 115 12.97 2.87 -8.05
N PHE A 116 11.64 2.60 -8.14
CA PHE A 116 10.99 1.39 -7.65
C PHE A 116 10.55 0.49 -8.81
N ASP A 117 10.71 -0.81 -8.65
CA ASP A 117 10.16 -1.81 -9.59
C ASP A 117 8.65 -1.85 -9.53
N SER A 118 8.10 -1.66 -8.33
CA SER A 118 6.65 -1.63 -8.11
C SER A 118 6.26 -0.64 -7.03
N ILE A 119 5.09 -0.03 -7.19
CA ILE A 119 4.48 0.86 -6.19
C ILE A 119 3.06 0.36 -5.91
N LEU A 120 2.72 0.19 -4.64
CA LEU A 120 1.39 -0.20 -4.17
C LEU A 120 0.78 0.92 -3.34
N VAL A 121 -0.40 1.38 -3.70
CA VAL A 121 -1.13 2.39 -2.91
C VAL A 121 -2.37 1.74 -2.29
N THR A 122 -2.44 1.73 -0.95
CA THR A 122 -3.52 1.14 -0.18
C THR A 122 -4.59 2.15 0.26
N ALA A 123 -4.67 3.27 -0.46
CA ALA A 123 -5.63 4.35 -0.25
C ALA A 123 -6.18 4.85 -1.60
N GLY A 124 -7.42 5.35 -1.62
CA GLY A 124 -8.10 5.82 -2.83
C GLY A 124 -7.71 7.26 -3.18
N ALA A 125 -7.23 7.49 -4.40
CA ALA A 125 -6.82 8.79 -4.90
C ALA A 125 -7.82 9.36 -5.92
N PRO A 126 -7.91 10.71 -6.09
CA PRO A 126 -8.74 11.32 -7.14
C PRO A 126 -8.19 11.06 -8.55
N HIS A 127 -6.90 10.87 -8.66
CA HIS A 127 -6.14 10.57 -9.87
C HIS A 127 -4.86 9.84 -9.50
N VAL A 128 -4.15 9.29 -10.48
CA VAL A 128 -2.82 8.71 -10.24
C VAL A 128 -1.81 9.82 -9.99
N PRO A 129 -1.15 9.89 -8.81
CA PRO A 129 -0.16 10.92 -8.52
C PRO A 129 1.02 10.88 -9.50
N GLU A 130 1.40 12.05 -10.04
CA GLU A 130 2.51 12.16 -10.99
C GLU A 130 3.85 11.84 -10.31
N SER A 131 4.02 12.23 -9.05
CA SER A 131 5.20 11.92 -8.25
C SER A 131 5.43 10.41 -8.14
N LEU A 132 4.37 9.61 -7.99
CA LEU A 132 4.48 8.16 -7.92
C LEU A 132 4.83 7.55 -9.29
N LYS A 133 4.22 8.05 -10.37
CA LYS A 133 4.59 7.60 -11.73
C LYS A 133 6.04 7.89 -12.07
N ALA A 134 6.54 9.08 -11.68
CA ALA A 134 7.92 9.48 -11.93
C ALA A 134 8.94 8.58 -11.22
N GLN A 135 8.57 7.99 -10.07
CA GLN A 135 9.42 7.11 -9.27
C GLN A 135 9.41 5.64 -9.72
N LEU A 136 8.59 5.28 -10.71
CA LEU A 136 8.64 3.93 -11.30
C LEU A 136 9.90 3.74 -12.15
N ARG A 137 10.47 2.54 -12.11
CA ARG A 137 11.51 2.12 -13.05
C ARG A 137 11.01 2.25 -14.50
N GLU A 138 11.86 2.75 -15.40
CA GLU A 138 11.49 3.05 -16.79
C GLU A 138 11.08 1.81 -17.60
N ASP A 139 11.68 0.67 -17.31
CA ASP A 139 11.41 -0.56 -18.03
C ASP A 139 10.56 -1.52 -17.19
N GLY A 140 9.26 -1.45 -17.40
CA GLY A 140 8.29 -2.37 -16.82
C GLY A 140 7.87 -2.06 -15.39
N GLY A 141 8.21 -0.89 -14.83
CA GLY A 141 7.75 -0.46 -13.49
C GLY A 141 6.22 -0.45 -13.41
N ARG A 142 5.65 -0.94 -12.29
CA ARG A 142 4.21 -1.09 -12.08
C ARG A 142 3.73 -0.30 -10.88
N LEU A 143 2.59 0.36 -11.04
CA LEU A 143 1.88 1.02 -9.96
C LEU A 143 0.47 0.44 -9.88
N VAL A 144 0.04 0.03 -8.69
CA VAL A 144 -1.33 -0.42 -8.42
C VAL A 144 -1.95 0.52 -7.39
N ILE A 145 -3.07 1.14 -7.77
CA ILE A 145 -3.69 2.21 -6.99
C ILE A 145 -5.22 2.24 -7.20
N PRO A 146 -6.04 2.42 -6.14
CA PRO A 146 -7.44 2.76 -6.28
C PRO A 146 -7.62 4.21 -6.74
N VAL A 147 -8.33 4.43 -7.85
CA VAL A 147 -8.59 5.78 -8.42
C VAL A 147 -10.08 6.00 -8.60
N GLY A 148 -10.61 7.13 -8.16
CA GLY A 148 -12.02 7.47 -8.32
C GLY A 148 -12.46 8.55 -7.35
N ASP A 149 -13.74 8.56 -6.99
CA ASP A 149 -14.26 9.47 -5.98
C ASP A 149 -14.04 8.92 -4.54
N ARG A 150 -14.53 9.65 -3.53
CA ARG A 150 -14.36 9.24 -2.10
C ARG A 150 -15.20 8.00 -1.73
N TRP A 151 -16.09 7.53 -2.59
CA TRP A 151 -17.06 6.47 -2.29
C TRP A 151 -16.81 5.21 -3.09
N VAL A 152 -16.40 5.37 -4.36
CA VAL A 152 -16.17 4.27 -5.31
C VAL A 152 -14.90 4.57 -6.10
N GLN A 153 -14.01 3.59 -6.16
CA GLN A 153 -12.79 3.64 -6.97
C GLN A 153 -12.71 2.43 -7.88
N ASP A 154 -11.99 2.58 -8.98
CA ASP A 154 -11.46 1.48 -9.76
C ASP A 154 -10.04 1.18 -9.29
N LEU A 155 -9.71 -0.08 -9.04
CA LEU A 155 -8.33 -0.51 -8.87
C LEU A 155 -7.64 -0.45 -10.23
N VAL A 156 -6.68 0.45 -10.35
CA VAL A 156 -5.96 0.71 -11.61
C VAL A 156 -4.55 0.15 -11.50
N ARG A 157 -4.12 -0.56 -12.55
CA ARG A 157 -2.70 -0.89 -12.76
C ARG A 157 -2.12 0.04 -13.82
N VAL A 158 -1.02 0.72 -13.51
CA VAL A 158 -0.23 1.51 -14.44
C VAL A 158 1.09 0.78 -14.70
N VAL A 159 1.53 0.72 -15.97
CA VAL A 159 2.83 0.16 -16.36
C VAL A 159 3.62 1.20 -17.13
N ARG A 160 4.85 1.46 -16.68
CA ARG A 160 5.77 2.38 -17.34
C ARG A 160 6.61 1.65 -18.39
N ARG A 161 6.74 2.25 -19.56
CA ARG A 161 7.63 1.80 -20.66
C ARG A 161 8.34 3.01 -21.26
N GLY A 162 9.54 3.27 -20.78
CA GLY A 162 10.25 4.51 -21.09
C GLY A 162 9.50 5.73 -20.56
N ASN A 163 9.07 6.60 -21.48
CA ASN A 163 8.28 7.79 -21.16
C ASN A 163 6.75 7.57 -21.28
N GLU A 164 6.33 6.37 -21.66
CA GLU A 164 4.91 6.05 -21.83
C GLU A 164 4.35 5.31 -20.62
N PHE A 165 3.07 5.56 -20.31
CA PHE A 165 2.33 4.92 -19.22
C PHE A 165 1.05 4.30 -19.79
N GLY A 166 0.98 2.97 -19.79
CA GLY A 166 -0.26 2.24 -20.06
C GLY A 166 -1.03 2.01 -18.76
N SER A 167 -2.36 2.11 -18.81
CA SER A 167 -3.21 1.84 -17.65
C SER A 167 -4.34 0.89 -18.00
N GLU A 168 -4.77 0.08 -17.01
CA GLU A 168 -5.95 -0.77 -17.10
C GLU A 168 -6.70 -0.79 -15.77
N ASN A 169 -8.02 -0.88 -15.84
CA ASN A 169 -8.88 -1.07 -14.68
C ASN A 169 -9.01 -2.57 -14.39
N LEU A 170 -8.77 -2.98 -13.15
CA LEU A 170 -8.82 -4.38 -12.73
C LEU A 170 -10.21 -4.72 -12.18
N LEU A 171 -10.70 -3.96 -11.20
CA LEU A 171 -12.01 -4.14 -10.57
C LEU A 171 -12.44 -2.88 -9.80
N ALA A 172 -13.72 -2.77 -9.50
CA ALA A 172 -14.25 -1.74 -8.62
C ALA A 172 -13.92 -2.07 -7.15
N CYS A 173 -13.56 -1.04 -6.36
CA CYS A 173 -13.17 -1.20 -4.98
C CYS A 173 -13.55 0.02 -4.13
N ARG A 174 -13.29 -0.07 -2.83
CA ARG A 174 -13.45 1.05 -1.91
C ARG A 174 -12.33 1.06 -0.87
N PHE A 175 -11.60 2.17 -0.83
CA PHE A 175 -10.51 2.41 0.11
C PHE A 175 -10.73 3.72 0.88
N VAL A 176 -10.03 3.87 2.00
CA VAL A 176 -9.87 5.14 2.69
C VAL A 176 -9.18 6.15 1.77
N PRO A 177 -9.45 7.47 1.90
CA PRO A 177 -8.84 8.45 1.00
C PRO A 177 -7.32 8.55 1.19
N LEU A 178 -6.59 8.64 0.08
CA LEU A 178 -5.20 9.08 0.06
C LEU A 178 -5.17 10.58 0.34
N LEU A 179 -4.75 10.95 1.54
CA LEU A 179 -4.64 12.36 1.95
C LEU A 179 -3.22 12.85 1.76
N GLY A 180 -3.04 13.95 1.04
CA GLY A 180 -1.72 14.53 0.77
C GLY A 180 -1.76 15.53 -0.39
N GLU A 181 -0.61 16.06 -0.74
CA GLU A 181 -0.45 17.13 -1.74
C GLU A 181 -0.96 16.72 -3.14
N GLU A 182 -0.69 15.49 -3.58
CA GLU A 182 -1.21 14.91 -4.82
C GLU A 182 -2.37 13.92 -4.56
N GLY A 183 -3.03 14.00 -3.41
CA GLY A 183 -4.18 13.20 -3.03
C GLY A 183 -5.43 14.05 -2.79
N TRP A 184 -6.23 13.66 -1.83
CA TRP A 184 -7.35 14.45 -1.32
C TRP A 184 -6.87 15.43 -0.26
N ASP A 185 -7.48 16.63 -0.23
CA ASP A 185 -7.28 17.57 0.86
C ASP A 185 -7.63 16.92 2.21
N THR A 186 -6.81 17.21 3.22
CA THR A 186 -7.14 16.84 4.60
C THR A 186 -8.41 17.60 4.99
N PRO A 187 -9.47 16.93 5.49
CA PRO A 187 -10.61 17.64 6.02
C PRO A 187 -10.15 18.64 7.08
N GLU A 188 -10.58 19.90 6.98
CA GLU A 188 -10.35 20.86 8.07
C GLU A 188 -10.86 20.25 9.37
N ALA A 189 -10.06 20.33 10.43
CA ALA A 189 -10.48 19.89 11.75
C ALA A 189 -11.70 20.73 12.19
N PRO A 190 -12.77 20.15 12.72
CA PRO A 190 -13.94 20.87 13.17
C PRO A 190 -13.62 21.80 14.33
#